data_55d02053200e5236d0af267246b999b9
#
_entry.id   55d02053200e5236d0af267246b999b9
#
_cell.length_a   1.000
_cell.length_b   1.000
_cell.length_c   1.000
_cell.angle_alpha   90.00
_cell.angle_beta   90.00
_cell.angle_gamma   90.00
#
_symmetry.space_group_name_H-M   'P 1'
#
loop_
_entity.id
_entity.type
_entity.pdbx_description
1 polymer ?
#
loop_
_entity_poly.entity_id
_entity_poly.type
_entity_poly.pdbx_seq_one_letter_code
_entity_poly.pdbx_strand_id
1 'polypeptide(L)'
;MLMRTLTHYQFAKSLFPLLPPKNALRRAFLFGCIEPDINLFSHLDLTKREKKPHFHGHNHPYLDQRITRLACKLHRQQTKSSPLYFFRLGVLLHYLADSFTFAHNMNFHGNFRAHNSYENALHDYFLKRLCRLSTSFFQTTHRFDYNKFRVNYLKTKPSLASDFSFILLATRAFLHAFLPKHKILR
;
A
#
# COMPACT_ATOMS: atom_id res chain seq x y z
N MET A 1 14.34 -11.12 2.97
CA MET A 1 12.95 -11.28 2.51
C MET A 1 11.89 -10.99 3.57
N LEU A 2 12.20 -11.14 4.85
CA LEU A 2 11.23 -10.93 5.97
C LEU A 2 10.95 -9.47 6.35
N MET A 3 11.76 -8.49 5.92
CA MET A 3 11.64 -7.12 6.43
C MET A 3 10.57 -6.27 5.73
N ARG A 4 10.31 -6.50 4.45
CA ARG A 4 9.24 -5.83 3.69
C ARG A 4 7.88 -6.16 4.26
N THR A 5 7.60 -7.44 4.40
CA THR A 5 6.37 -7.96 5.00
C THR A 5 6.15 -7.41 6.40
N LEU A 6 7.24 -7.24 7.18
CA LEU A 6 7.14 -6.69 8.54
C LEU A 6 6.74 -5.20 8.53
N THR A 7 7.25 -4.41 7.58
CA THR A 7 6.86 -2.99 7.45
C THR A 7 5.36 -2.87 7.14
N HIS A 8 4.89 -3.61 6.14
CA HIS A 8 3.47 -3.65 5.77
C HIS A 8 2.58 -4.13 6.92
N TYR A 9 3.03 -5.15 7.66
CA TYR A 9 2.34 -5.67 8.84
C TYR A 9 2.19 -4.59 9.93
N GLN A 10 3.28 -3.94 10.33
CA GLN A 10 3.24 -2.92 11.39
C GLN A 10 2.44 -1.69 10.96
N PHE A 11 2.58 -1.28 9.72
CA PHE A 11 1.79 -0.20 9.16
C PHE A 11 0.30 -0.53 9.14
N ALA A 12 -0.08 -1.71 8.67
CA ALA A 12 -1.47 -2.16 8.69
C ALA A 12 -2.06 -2.20 10.11
N LYS A 13 -1.28 -2.66 11.10
CA LYS A 13 -1.71 -2.68 12.51
C LYS A 13 -1.96 -1.27 13.05
N SER A 14 -1.15 -0.30 12.70
CA SER A 14 -1.34 1.09 13.13
C SER A 14 -2.64 1.71 12.63
N LEU A 15 -3.19 1.19 11.54
CA LEU A 15 -4.46 1.64 10.96
C LEU A 15 -5.70 0.98 11.58
N PHE A 16 -5.53 -0.01 12.47
CA PHE A 16 -6.66 -0.73 13.10
C PHE A 16 -7.67 0.17 13.84
N PRO A 17 -7.27 1.28 14.51
CA PRO A 17 -8.24 2.20 15.12
C PRO A 17 -9.22 2.80 14.12
N LEU A 18 -8.82 2.92 12.85
CA LEU A 18 -9.64 3.47 11.76
C LEU A 18 -10.57 2.43 11.12
N LEU A 19 -10.31 1.15 11.35
CA LEU A 19 -11.08 0.05 10.77
C LEU A 19 -12.24 -0.36 11.70
N PRO A 20 -13.31 -0.96 11.13
CA PRO A 20 -14.35 -1.56 11.94
C PRO A 20 -13.79 -2.49 13.02
N PRO A 21 -14.39 -2.52 14.25
CA PRO A 21 -13.85 -3.29 15.37
C PRO A 21 -13.99 -4.81 15.22
N LYS A 22 -14.61 -5.30 14.13
CA LYS A 22 -14.78 -6.73 13.86
C LYS A 22 -13.45 -7.40 13.54
N ASN A 23 -13.00 -8.32 14.37
CA ASN A 23 -11.72 -9.02 14.22
C ASN A 23 -11.53 -9.70 12.86
N ALA A 24 -12.58 -10.30 12.30
CA ALA A 24 -12.52 -10.93 10.99
C ALA A 24 -12.15 -9.94 9.87
N LEU A 25 -12.66 -8.71 9.93
CA LEU A 25 -12.36 -7.67 8.94
C LEU A 25 -10.92 -7.15 9.09
N ARG A 26 -10.47 -6.94 10.32
CA ARG A 26 -9.10 -6.51 10.64
C ARG A 26 -8.07 -7.56 10.22
N ARG A 27 -8.35 -8.84 10.50
CA ARG A 27 -7.50 -9.96 10.06
C ARG A 27 -7.43 -10.05 8.54
N ALA A 28 -8.57 -9.95 7.86
CA ALA A 28 -8.61 -9.96 6.40
C ALA A 28 -7.82 -8.79 5.78
N PHE A 29 -7.97 -7.58 6.33
CA PHE A 29 -7.19 -6.41 5.93
C PHE A 29 -5.68 -6.63 6.13
N LEU A 30 -5.28 -7.07 7.33
CA LEU A 30 -3.89 -7.34 7.66
C LEU A 30 -3.28 -8.40 6.73
N PHE A 31 -4.01 -9.50 6.50
CA PHE A 31 -3.57 -10.54 5.58
C PHE A 31 -3.41 -10.00 4.16
N GLY A 32 -4.35 -9.18 3.69
CA GLY A 32 -4.22 -8.51 2.39
C GLY A 32 -2.98 -7.61 2.28
N CYS A 33 -2.59 -6.93 3.39
CA CYS A 33 -1.39 -6.08 3.38
C CYS A 33 -0.07 -6.86 3.29
N ILE A 34 -0.04 -8.14 3.61
CA ILE A 34 1.18 -8.97 3.58
C ILE A 34 1.16 -10.03 2.48
N GLU A 35 -0.02 -10.35 1.94
CA GLU A 35 -0.21 -11.41 0.95
C GLU A 35 0.67 -11.23 -0.30
N PRO A 36 0.82 -10.03 -0.89
CA PRO A 36 1.64 -9.87 -2.08
C PRO A 36 3.11 -10.27 -1.88
N ASP A 37 3.66 -10.11 -0.69
CA ASP A 37 5.05 -10.49 -0.37
C ASP A 37 5.24 -11.99 -0.19
N ILE A 38 4.23 -12.70 0.32
CA ILE A 38 4.31 -14.12 0.63
C ILE A 38 3.80 -15.02 -0.50
N ASN A 39 2.97 -14.48 -1.38
CA ASN A 39 2.37 -15.21 -2.50
C ASN A 39 3.15 -14.97 -3.79
N LEU A 40 4.03 -15.91 -4.14
CA LEU A 40 4.81 -15.86 -5.38
C LEU A 40 3.94 -15.76 -6.65
N PHE A 41 2.72 -16.31 -6.63
CA PHE A 41 1.77 -16.23 -7.74
C PHE A 41 1.20 -14.82 -7.93
N SER A 42 1.24 -13.96 -6.92
CA SER A 42 0.80 -12.57 -7.04
C SER A 42 1.69 -11.78 -8.00
N HIS A 43 2.89 -12.24 -8.27
CA HIS A 43 3.86 -11.65 -9.20
C HIS A 43 3.72 -12.15 -10.64
N LEU A 44 2.88 -13.17 -10.88
CA LEU A 44 2.64 -13.71 -12.22
C LEU A 44 1.49 -12.96 -12.90
N ASP A 45 1.74 -12.41 -14.07
CA ASP A 45 0.68 -11.87 -14.93
C ASP A 45 0.12 -12.97 -15.84
N LEU A 46 -0.97 -13.59 -15.39
CA LEU A 46 -1.68 -14.62 -16.16
C LEU A 46 -2.60 -14.03 -17.23
N THR A 47 -2.71 -12.70 -17.33
CA THR A 47 -3.67 -12.04 -18.26
C THR A 47 -3.10 -11.79 -19.64
N LYS A 48 -1.78 -11.86 -19.82
CA LYS A 48 -1.16 -11.75 -21.13
C LYS A 48 -1.14 -13.11 -21.82
N ARG A 49 -1.68 -13.16 -23.03
CA ARG A 49 -1.61 -14.31 -23.96
C ARG A 49 -0.20 -14.65 -24.45
N GLU A 50 0.84 -14.13 -23.82
CA GLU A 50 2.21 -14.43 -24.14
C GLU A 50 2.58 -15.81 -23.59
N LYS A 51 3.24 -16.62 -24.44
CA LYS A 51 3.56 -18.04 -24.22
C LYS A 51 4.49 -18.35 -23.05
N LYS A 52 4.95 -17.33 -22.29
CA LYS A 52 5.76 -17.51 -21.08
C LYS A 52 5.26 -16.57 -19.99
N PRO A 53 5.05 -17.06 -18.76
CA PRO A 53 4.73 -16.19 -17.63
C PRO A 53 5.95 -15.28 -17.37
N HIS A 54 5.76 -13.96 -17.48
CA HIS A 54 6.77 -13.00 -17.09
C HIS A 54 6.65 -12.71 -15.60
N PHE A 55 7.73 -12.96 -14.88
CA PHE A 55 7.86 -12.56 -13.50
C PHE A 55 8.20 -11.06 -13.47
N HIS A 56 7.21 -10.22 -13.14
CA HIS A 56 7.37 -8.77 -13.17
C HIS A 56 7.93 -8.16 -11.88
N GLY A 57 8.02 -8.92 -10.80
CA GLY A 57 8.41 -8.39 -9.50
C GLY A 57 7.51 -7.20 -9.08
N HIS A 58 8.08 -6.26 -8.32
CA HIS A 58 7.43 -5.00 -7.93
C HIS A 58 7.73 -3.84 -8.90
N ASN A 59 7.91 -4.12 -10.20
CA ASN A 59 8.23 -3.10 -11.19
C ASN A 59 7.06 -2.15 -11.48
N HIS A 60 7.37 -0.87 -11.57
CA HIS A 60 6.48 0.25 -11.59
C HIS A 60 5.26 0.21 -12.55
N PRO A 61 5.40 -0.09 -13.85
CA PRO A 61 4.24 -0.06 -14.76
C PRO A 61 3.16 -1.07 -14.39
N TYR A 62 3.57 -2.17 -13.78
CA TYR A 62 2.69 -3.23 -13.33
C TYR A 62 1.93 -2.85 -12.04
N LEU A 63 2.61 -2.15 -11.10
CA LEU A 63 1.99 -1.63 -9.89
C LEU A 63 0.85 -0.66 -10.19
N ASP A 64 1.08 0.30 -11.09
CA ASP A 64 0.08 1.31 -11.46
C ASP A 64 -1.19 0.68 -12.03
N GLN A 65 -1.04 -0.33 -12.91
CA GLN A 65 -2.17 -1.06 -13.46
C GLN A 65 -2.94 -1.85 -12.39
N ARG A 66 -2.22 -2.51 -11.46
CA ARG A 66 -2.85 -3.24 -10.35
C ARG A 66 -3.59 -2.32 -9.40
N ILE A 67 -2.98 -1.20 -9.01
CA ILE A 67 -3.61 -0.19 -8.16
C ILE A 67 -4.91 0.30 -8.80
N THR A 68 -4.87 0.68 -10.08
CA THR A 68 -6.05 1.16 -10.80
C THR A 68 -7.15 0.09 -10.87
N ARG A 69 -6.84 -1.15 -11.24
CA ARG A 69 -7.81 -2.26 -11.32
C ARG A 69 -8.45 -2.57 -9.97
N LEU A 70 -7.64 -2.62 -8.90
CA LEU A 70 -8.13 -2.88 -7.55
C LEU A 70 -8.99 -1.73 -7.03
N ALA A 71 -8.58 -0.47 -7.26
CA ALA A 71 -9.35 0.71 -6.89
C ALA A 71 -10.72 0.73 -7.57
N CYS A 72 -10.79 0.47 -8.88
CA CYS A 72 -12.06 0.35 -9.61
C CYS A 72 -12.95 -0.77 -9.04
N LYS A 73 -12.37 -1.93 -8.72
CA LYS A 73 -13.10 -3.06 -8.14
C LYS A 73 -13.65 -2.74 -6.75
N LEU A 74 -12.86 -2.10 -5.91
CA LEU A 74 -13.27 -1.66 -4.57
C LEU A 74 -14.36 -0.59 -4.64
N HIS A 75 -14.23 0.37 -5.54
CA HIS A 75 -15.23 1.41 -5.72
C HIS A 75 -16.64 0.84 -6.04
N ARG A 76 -16.69 -0.18 -6.89
CA ARG A 76 -17.95 -0.90 -7.23
C ARG A 76 -18.51 -1.70 -6.04
N GLN A 77 -17.75 -1.92 -4.99
CA GLN A 77 -18.09 -2.78 -3.85
C GLN A 77 -18.16 -2.02 -2.51
N GLN A 78 -18.11 -0.69 -2.52
CA GLN A 78 -18.04 0.15 -1.31
C GLN A 78 -19.16 -0.10 -0.28
N THR A 79 -20.31 -0.60 -0.70
CA THR A 79 -21.43 -0.94 0.19
C THR A 79 -21.23 -2.26 0.94
N LYS A 80 -20.24 -3.07 0.55
CA LYS A 80 -20.03 -4.42 1.08
C LYS A 80 -18.94 -4.43 2.16
N SER A 81 -19.34 -4.40 3.43
CA SER A 81 -18.43 -4.61 4.57
C SER A 81 -18.16 -6.11 4.78
N SER A 82 -17.45 -6.75 3.85
CA SER A 82 -17.12 -8.20 3.91
C SER A 82 -15.63 -8.44 4.14
N PRO A 83 -15.20 -9.61 4.67
CA PRO A 83 -13.79 -9.96 4.79
C PRO A 83 -13.05 -9.86 3.44
N LEU A 84 -13.67 -10.28 2.33
CA LEU A 84 -13.07 -10.18 1.00
C LEU A 84 -12.85 -8.72 0.55
N TYR A 85 -13.76 -7.81 0.91
CA TYR A 85 -13.57 -6.38 0.67
C TYR A 85 -12.35 -5.85 1.43
N PHE A 86 -12.24 -6.16 2.72
CA PHE A 86 -11.12 -5.72 3.56
C PHE A 86 -9.79 -6.38 3.17
N PHE A 87 -9.80 -7.63 2.74
CA PHE A 87 -8.63 -8.27 2.15
C PHE A 87 -8.13 -7.49 0.92
N ARG A 88 -9.01 -7.20 -0.04
CA ARG A 88 -8.66 -6.41 -1.24
C ARG A 88 -8.21 -5.00 -0.90
N LEU A 89 -8.79 -4.40 0.13
CA LEU A 89 -8.37 -3.10 0.66
C LEU A 89 -6.92 -3.17 1.16
N GLY A 90 -6.56 -4.24 1.87
CA GLY A 90 -5.20 -4.50 2.32
C GLY A 90 -4.23 -4.68 1.17
N VAL A 91 -4.57 -5.48 0.16
CA VAL A 91 -3.75 -5.69 -1.04
C VAL A 91 -3.51 -4.36 -1.77
N LEU A 92 -4.55 -3.52 -1.89
CA LEU A 92 -4.40 -2.21 -2.52
C LEU A 92 -3.50 -1.29 -1.71
N LEU A 93 -3.59 -1.31 -0.37
CA LEU A 93 -2.70 -0.53 0.50
C LEU A 93 -1.24 -0.97 0.37
N HIS A 94 -0.98 -2.27 0.28
CA HIS A 94 0.36 -2.80 0.04
C HIS A 94 0.96 -2.20 -1.24
N TYR A 95 0.30 -2.37 -2.38
CA TYR A 95 0.80 -1.83 -3.64
C TYR A 95 0.90 -0.30 -3.66
N LEU A 96 0.00 0.38 -2.94
CA LEU A 96 0.06 1.82 -2.79
C LEU A 96 1.34 2.25 -2.05
N ALA A 97 1.68 1.58 -0.95
CA ALA A 97 2.91 1.85 -0.20
C ALA A 97 4.16 1.57 -1.05
N ASP A 98 4.19 0.45 -1.76
CA ASP A 98 5.31 0.10 -2.65
C ASP A 98 5.49 1.13 -3.76
N SER A 99 4.41 1.65 -4.32
CA SER A 99 4.49 2.66 -5.39
C SER A 99 5.15 3.96 -4.94
N PHE A 100 5.14 4.27 -3.64
CA PHE A 100 5.81 5.42 -3.04
C PHE A 100 7.09 5.03 -2.28
N THR A 101 7.68 3.90 -2.59
CA THR A 101 8.99 3.47 -2.08
C THR A 101 10.03 3.58 -3.18
N PHE A 102 11.09 4.37 -2.97
CA PHE A 102 12.09 4.67 -4.01
C PHE A 102 12.75 3.40 -4.56
N ALA A 103 13.04 2.44 -3.71
CA ALA A 103 13.64 1.17 -4.14
C ALA A 103 12.79 0.38 -5.16
N HIS A 104 11.48 0.64 -5.25
CA HIS A 104 10.56 0.02 -6.22
C HIS A 104 10.35 0.84 -7.51
N ASN A 105 11.06 1.96 -7.65
CA ASN A 105 10.91 2.84 -8.80
C ASN A 105 11.95 2.59 -9.89
N MET A 106 11.60 2.92 -11.14
CA MET A 106 12.49 2.76 -12.29
C MET A 106 13.79 3.57 -12.18
N ASN A 107 13.78 4.66 -11.41
CA ASN A 107 14.96 5.50 -11.17
C ASN A 107 15.89 4.94 -10.08
N PHE A 108 15.57 3.80 -9.49
CA PHE A 108 16.45 3.12 -8.56
C PHE A 108 17.42 2.23 -9.33
N HIS A 109 18.69 2.62 -9.37
CA HIS A 109 19.74 1.89 -10.10
C HIS A 109 20.59 0.99 -9.18
N GLY A 110 20.11 0.70 -7.96
CA GLY A 110 20.80 -0.16 -7.02
C GLY A 110 20.66 -1.65 -7.36
N ASN A 111 21.66 -2.45 -6.94
CA ASN A 111 21.55 -3.90 -6.96
C ASN A 111 20.64 -4.41 -5.82
N PHE A 112 20.43 -5.72 -5.75
CA PHE A 112 19.60 -6.38 -4.73
C PHE A 112 20.02 -6.03 -3.28
N ARG A 113 21.32 -5.92 -3.02
CA ARG A 113 21.83 -5.53 -1.68
C ARG A 113 21.47 -4.09 -1.33
N ALA A 114 21.66 -3.17 -2.28
CA ALA A 114 21.27 -1.76 -2.10
C ALA A 114 19.76 -1.60 -1.91
N HIS A 115 18.95 -2.35 -2.67
CA HIS A 115 17.50 -2.40 -2.52
C HIS A 115 17.10 -2.83 -1.10
N ASN A 116 17.62 -3.95 -0.61
CA ASN A 116 17.33 -4.44 0.72
C ASN A 116 17.83 -3.47 1.82
N SER A 117 19.00 -2.85 1.63
CA SER A 117 19.51 -1.85 2.56
C SER A 117 18.59 -0.63 2.66
N TYR A 118 18.08 -0.16 1.52
CA TYR A 118 17.13 0.96 1.48
C TYR A 118 15.83 0.62 2.21
N GLU A 119 15.28 -0.56 1.97
CA GLU A 119 14.05 -0.99 2.64
C GLU A 119 14.21 -1.18 4.14
N ASN A 120 15.37 -1.65 4.57
CA ASN A 120 15.70 -1.73 6.00
C ASN A 120 15.73 -0.34 6.64
N ALA A 121 16.40 0.62 5.99
CA ALA A 121 16.44 1.99 6.46
C ALA A 121 15.04 2.63 6.48
N LEU A 122 14.22 2.35 5.47
CA LEU A 122 12.83 2.84 5.42
C LEU A 122 11.99 2.20 6.53
N HIS A 123 12.16 0.91 6.82
CA HIS A 123 11.50 0.23 7.92
C HIS A 123 11.78 0.92 9.26
N ASP A 124 13.05 1.12 9.58
CA ASP A 124 13.46 1.78 10.83
C ASP A 124 12.93 3.21 10.91
N TYR A 125 12.98 3.93 9.79
CA TYR A 125 12.45 5.28 9.67
C TYR A 125 10.94 5.31 9.93
N PHE A 126 10.22 4.34 9.36
CA PHE A 126 8.78 4.18 9.51
C PHE A 126 8.40 3.92 10.96
N LEU A 127 9.01 2.92 11.60
CA LEU A 127 8.68 2.54 12.99
C LEU A 127 8.89 3.68 13.98
N LYS A 128 10.01 4.39 13.87
CA LYS A 128 10.32 5.53 14.74
C LYS A 128 9.30 6.66 14.67
N ARG A 129 8.57 6.78 13.56
CA ARG A 129 7.59 7.86 13.32
C ARG A 129 6.16 7.42 13.45
N LEU A 130 5.88 6.17 13.14
CA LEU A 130 4.54 5.63 13.17
C LEU A 130 3.91 5.70 14.58
N CYS A 131 4.71 5.47 15.63
CA CYS A 131 4.26 5.56 17.02
C CYS A 131 3.87 6.99 17.46
N ARG A 132 4.30 8.02 16.70
CA ARG A 132 3.97 9.44 16.95
C ARG A 132 2.79 9.94 16.12
N LEU A 133 2.27 9.13 15.20
CA LEU A 133 1.15 9.52 14.37
C LEU A 133 -0.15 9.47 15.17
N SER A 134 -0.82 10.62 15.24
CA SER A 134 -2.18 10.67 15.76
C SER A 134 -3.18 10.10 14.74
N THR A 135 -4.21 9.42 15.22
CA THR A 135 -5.35 8.99 14.39
C THR A 135 -6.05 10.17 13.72
N SER A 136 -6.00 11.36 14.32
CA SER A 136 -6.54 12.60 13.75
C SER A 136 -5.89 12.97 12.40
N PHE A 137 -4.64 12.56 12.16
CA PHE A 137 -3.99 12.75 10.86
C PHE A 137 -4.80 12.13 9.73
N PHE A 138 -5.44 10.98 9.95
CA PHE A 138 -6.21 10.27 8.93
C PHE A 138 -7.66 10.77 8.78
N GLN A 139 -8.12 11.68 9.63
CA GLN A 139 -9.49 12.21 9.61
C GLN A 139 -9.68 13.34 8.59
N THR A 140 -8.60 13.99 8.14
CA THR A 140 -8.68 15.10 7.18
C THR A 140 -9.01 14.60 5.78
N THR A 141 -9.98 15.22 5.12
CA THR A 141 -10.48 14.80 3.82
C THR A 141 -9.57 15.28 2.69
N HIS A 142 -9.07 14.34 1.90
CA HIS A 142 -8.45 14.62 0.61
C HIS A 142 -9.05 13.67 -0.44
N ARG A 143 -9.30 14.22 -1.64
CA ARG A 143 -9.72 13.37 -2.76
C ARG A 143 -8.58 12.42 -3.12
N PHE A 144 -8.89 11.14 -3.21
CA PHE A 144 -7.93 10.15 -3.67
C PHE A 144 -7.75 10.29 -5.19
N ASP A 145 -6.58 10.75 -5.59
CA ASP A 145 -6.13 10.81 -6.98
C ASP A 145 -4.71 10.23 -7.05
N TYR A 146 -4.65 8.95 -7.35
CA TYR A 146 -3.39 8.22 -7.41
C TYR A 146 -2.39 8.85 -8.39
N ASN A 147 -2.85 9.21 -9.59
CA ASN A 147 -1.97 9.76 -10.62
C ASN A 147 -1.36 11.08 -10.19
N LYS A 148 -2.12 11.96 -9.56
CA LYS A 148 -1.62 13.22 -9.02
C LYS A 148 -0.57 13.00 -7.93
N PHE A 149 -0.84 12.10 -6.98
CA PHE A 149 0.15 11.73 -5.95
C PHE A 149 1.42 11.18 -6.59
N ARG A 150 1.26 10.30 -7.58
CA ARG A 150 2.37 9.64 -8.25
C ARG A 150 3.26 10.62 -9.03
N VAL A 151 2.68 11.51 -9.81
CA VAL A 151 3.41 12.55 -10.54
C VAL A 151 4.18 13.47 -9.60
N ASN A 152 3.57 13.88 -8.49
CA ASN A 152 4.24 14.71 -7.50
C ASN A 152 5.39 13.99 -6.80
N TYR A 153 5.21 12.72 -6.46
CA TYR A 153 6.25 11.88 -5.86
C TYR A 153 7.47 11.75 -6.79
N LEU A 154 7.26 11.45 -8.06
CA LEU A 154 8.34 11.29 -9.04
C LEU A 154 9.14 12.56 -9.31
N LYS A 155 8.57 13.75 -9.04
CA LYS A 155 9.27 15.04 -9.12
C LYS A 155 10.04 15.38 -7.83
N THR A 156 9.80 14.64 -6.75
CA THR A 156 10.44 14.90 -5.46
C THR A 156 11.78 14.20 -5.38
N LYS A 157 12.78 14.84 -4.74
CA LYS A 157 14.08 14.22 -4.49
C LYS A 157 13.89 12.96 -3.62
N PRO A 158 14.41 11.79 -4.04
CA PRO A 158 14.29 10.55 -3.29
C PRO A 158 14.89 10.66 -1.88
N SER A 159 14.14 10.26 -0.87
CA SER A 159 14.59 10.16 0.52
C SER A 159 13.61 9.33 1.34
N LEU A 160 14.06 8.78 2.46
CA LEU A 160 13.18 8.07 3.41
C LEU A 160 12.04 8.96 3.92
N ALA A 161 12.30 10.27 4.05
CA ALA A 161 11.29 11.24 4.50
C ALA A 161 10.22 11.47 3.43
N SER A 162 10.61 11.58 2.15
CA SER A 162 9.65 11.72 1.05
C SER A 162 8.81 10.47 0.90
N ASP A 163 9.41 9.28 0.91
CA ASP A 163 8.69 8.02 0.84
C ASP A 163 7.63 7.92 1.95
N PHE A 164 8.07 8.10 3.19
CA PHE A 164 7.17 8.09 4.35
C PHE A 164 6.00 9.07 4.21
N SER A 165 6.29 10.31 3.82
CA SER A 165 5.28 11.35 3.69
C SER A 165 4.26 11.02 2.61
N PHE A 166 4.71 10.56 1.42
CA PHE A 166 3.81 10.20 0.33
C PHE A 166 3.00 8.95 0.64
N ILE A 167 3.59 7.93 1.27
CA ILE A 167 2.86 6.74 1.73
C ILE A 167 1.73 7.16 2.67
N LEU A 168 2.01 8.02 3.66
CA LEU A 168 0.98 8.47 4.62
C LEU A 168 -0.10 9.32 3.98
N LEU A 169 0.27 10.29 3.14
CA LEU A 169 -0.70 11.16 2.46
C LEU A 169 -1.60 10.37 1.51
N ALA A 170 -1.01 9.46 0.73
CA ALA A 170 -1.77 8.60 -0.17
C ALA A 170 -2.68 7.65 0.60
N THR A 171 -2.19 7.05 1.71
CA THR A 171 -2.99 6.18 2.58
C THR A 171 -4.17 6.93 3.20
N ARG A 172 -3.96 8.17 3.66
CA ARG A 172 -5.04 9.00 4.20
C ARG A 172 -6.16 9.21 3.18
N ALA A 173 -5.79 9.68 1.98
CA ALA A 173 -6.75 9.91 0.90
C ALA A 173 -7.45 8.60 0.48
N PHE A 174 -6.71 7.51 0.43
CA PHE A 174 -7.20 6.18 0.14
C PHE A 174 -8.22 5.67 1.18
N LEU A 175 -7.89 5.74 2.46
CA LEU A 175 -8.81 5.29 3.53
C LEU A 175 -10.10 6.10 3.49
N HIS A 176 -10.01 7.41 3.29
CA HIS A 176 -11.19 8.26 3.13
C HIS A 176 -12.06 7.87 1.92
N ALA A 177 -11.43 7.48 0.81
CA ALA A 177 -12.14 7.10 -0.41
C ALA A 177 -12.82 5.72 -0.30
N PHE A 178 -12.23 4.77 0.42
CA PHE A 178 -12.63 3.37 0.40
C PHE A 178 -13.17 2.81 1.72
N LEU A 179 -12.97 3.48 2.86
CA LEU A 179 -13.64 3.04 4.09
C LEU A 179 -15.13 3.40 4.05
N PRO A 180 -16.00 2.49 4.51
CA PRO A 180 -17.44 2.77 4.62
C PRO A 180 -17.69 4.00 5.49
N LYS A 181 -18.40 5.00 4.95
CA LYS A 181 -18.61 6.32 5.58
C LYS A 181 -19.30 6.28 6.97
N HIS A 182 -19.93 5.19 7.34
CA HIS A 182 -20.66 5.07 8.61
C HIS A 182 -19.80 4.93 9.86
N LYS A 183 -18.44 4.98 9.79
CA LYS A 183 -17.57 4.62 10.92
C LYS A 183 -16.37 5.53 11.19
N ILE A 184 -16.23 6.61 10.44
CA ILE A 184 -15.10 7.56 10.68
C ILE A 184 -15.47 8.61 11.75
N LEU A 185 -16.74 8.67 12.17
CA LEU A 185 -17.28 9.73 13.05
C LEU A 185 -17.97 9.16 14.29
N ARG A 186 -17.29 8.33 15.08
CA ARG A 186 -17.66 8.11 16.51
C ARG A 186 -16.43 7.89 17.34
#